data_58d898f4b08789ad49cc6b6af0fc3725
#
_entry.id   58d898f4b08789ad49cc6b6af0fc3725
#
_cell.length_a   1.000
_cell.length_b   1.000
_cell.length_c   1.000
_cell.angle_alpha   90.00
_cell.angle_beta   90.00
_cell.angle_gamma   90.00
#
_symmetry.space_group_name_H-M   'P 1'
#
loop_
_entity.id
_entity.type
_entity.pdbx_description
1 polymer ?
#
loop_
_entity_poly.entity_id
_entity_poly.type
_entity_poly.pdbx_seq_one_letter_code
_entity_poly.pdbx_strand_id
1 'polypeptide(L)'
;MRVLVLGATGMLGRDLVKVLRERKHDVTAFSSKNLDLSNHREVQECPALSKKKHDWVINCAAYTAVDKAEEEPELARDVNEEGALNLAERLERGPRLLHISTDFVFDGTKGTPYVETDEVNPLGVYGQTKLGGERYIEAMTEDAIIFRTSWLYGANGKSFPKTMIGAHEEGKTLRVVNDQFGCPTYTVDLATSIAEAIETQLPSGIYHACGTQAMSWHGFAEMILAVWNGEPISIEEISSSEYPTLAKRPAYSVMDTSKLAHHGISPWRPTNTCLKNFCGNINSSDVK
;
A
#
# COMPACT_ATOMS: atom_id res chain seq x y z
N MET A 1 4.29 22.53 3.19
CA MET A 1 3.37 22.45 2.03
C MET A 1 1.96 22.18 2.55
N ARG A 2 0.95 22.50 1.76
CA ARG A 2 -0.45 22.19 2.01
C ARG A 2 -0.76 20.86 1.32
N VAL A 3 -1.11 19.85 2.09
CA VAL A 3 -1.27 18.47 1.59
C VAL A 3 -2.68 17.96 1.90
N LEU A 4 -3.39 17.48 0.88
CA LEU A 4 -4.64 16.74 1.03
C LEU A 4 -4.36 15.25 1.00
N VAL A 5 -4.73 14.54 2.06
CA VAL A 5 -4.64 13.07 2.14
C VAL A 5 -6.03 12.48 1.97
N LEU A 6 -6.25 11.71 0.91
CA LEU A 6 -7.45 10.92 0.65
C LEU A 6 -7.27 9.51 1.21
N GLY A 7 -8.33 8.92 1.76
CA GLY A 7 -8.24 7.65 2.48
C GLY A 7 -7.54 7.78 3.84
N ALA A 8 -7.60 8.96 4.47
CA ALA A 8 -6.91 9.31 5.70
C ALA A 8 -7.29 8.46 6.93
N THR A 9 -8.40 7.73 6.89
CA THR A 9 -8.83 6.82 7.96
C THR A 9 -8.32 5.38 7.80
N GLY A 10 -7.74 5.07 6.65
CA GLY A 10 -7.11 3.78 6.35
C GLY A 10 -5.79 3.57 7.09
N MET A 11 -5.23 2.36 6.98
CA MET A 11 -3.98 1.96 7.65
C MET A 11 -2.83 2.93 7.32
N LEU A 12 -2.50 3.10 6.05
CA LEU A 12 -1.46 4.03 5.59
C LEU A 12 -1.85 5.49 5.85
N GLY A 13 -3.10 5.86 5.56
CA GLY A 13 -3.56 7.25 5.67
C GLY A 13 -3.40 7.85 7.07
N ARG A 14 -3.65 7.07 8.11
CA ARG A 14 -3.47 7.50 9.51
C ARG A 14 -2.00 7.79 9.83
N ASP A 15 -1.10 6.88 9.46
CA ASP A 15 0.33 7.06 9.70
C ASP A 15 0.88 8.21 8.85
N LEU A 16 0.42 8.35 7.60
CA LEU A 16 0.82 9.44 6.72
C LEU A 16 0.40 10.82 7.27
N VAL A 17 -0.83 10.95 7.73
CA VAL A 17 -1.30 12.21 8.36
C VAL A 17 -0.44 12.57 9.57
N LYS A 18 -0.09 11.58 10.40
CA LYS A 18 0.78 11.77 11.56
C LYS A 18 2.18 12.24 11.12
N VAL A 19 2.84 11.51 10.23
CA VAL A 19 4.19 11.82 9.73
C VAL A 19 4.24 13.20 9.09
N LEU A 20 3.28 13.54 8.23
CA LEU A 20 3.25 14.85 7.57
C LEU A 20 3.08 16.01 8.58
N ARG A 21 2.26 15.83 9.61
CA ARG A 21 2.09 16.85 10.67
C ARG A 21 3.34 17.00 11.54
N GLU A 22 4.02 15.90 11.87
CA GLU A 22 5.29 15.93 12.59
C GLU A 22 6.38 16.67 11.78
N ARG A 23 6.35 16.54 10.44
CA ARG A 23 7.21 17.28 9.50
C ARG A 23 6.74 18.71 9.20
N LYS A 24 5.73 19.22 9.93
CA LYS A 24 5.21 20.59 9.84
C LYS A 24 4.53 20.93 8.50
N HIS A 25 3.95 19.94 7.82
CA HIS A 25 3.04 20.21 6.71
C HIS A 25 1.64 20.61 7.22
N ASP A 26 0.94 21.43 6.43
CA ASP A 26 -0.47 21.77 6.64
C ASP A 26 -1.32 20.65 5.98
N VAL A 27 -1.95 19.80 6.80
CA VAL A 27 -2.59 18.56 6.36
C VAL A 27 -4.10 18.61 6.51
N THR A 28 -4.79 18.54 5.38
CA THR A 28 -6.22 18.24 5.30
C THR A 28 -6.40 16.72 5.11
N ALA A 29 -7.23 16.09 5.93
CA ALA A 29 -7.44 14.65 5.95
C ALA A 29 -8.88 14.30 5.56
N PHE A 30 -9.08 13.60 4.43
CA PHE A 30 -10.38 13.17 3.93
C PHE A 30 -10.52 11.64 3.97
N SER A 31 -11.70 11.20 4.39
CA SER A 31 -12.19 9.82 4.24
C SER A 31 -13.24 9.76 3.12
N SER A 32 -13.78 8.58 2.81
CA SER A 32 -14.89 8.40 1.88
C SER A 32 -16.16 9.16 2.29
N LYS A 33 -16.31 9.51 3.58
CA LYS A 33 -17.42 10.35 4.07
C LYS A 33 -17.27 11.83 3.71
N ASN A 34 -16.07 12.28 3.39
CA ASN A 34 -15.78 13.65 3.00
C ASN A 34 -15.76 13.81 1.48
N LEU A 35 -15.37 12.77 0.77
CA LEU A 35 -15.30 12.73 -0.69
C LEU A 35 -15.35 11.28 -1.15
N ASP A 36 -16.38 10.91 -1.88
CA ASP A 36 -16.48 9.63 -2.57
C ASP A 36 -15.80 9.74 -3.93
N LEU A 37 -14.66 9.06 -4.10
CA LEU A 37 -13.89 9.11 -5.35
C LEU A 37 -14.61 8.45 -6.53
N SER A 38 -15.51 7.50 -6.27
CA SER A 38 -16.32 6.87 -7.31
C SER A 38 -17.43 7.81 -7.86
N ASN A 39 -17.76 8.87 -7.10
CA ASN A 39 -18.72 9.85 -7.51
C ASN A 39 -18.04 10.99 -8.31
N HIS A 40 -18.10 10.89 -9.64
CA HIS A 40 -17.51 11.86 -10.55
C HIS A 40 -17.88 13.30 -10.20
N ARG A 41 -19.18 13.58 -9.96
CA ARG A 41 -19.65 14.93 -9.66
C ARG A 41 -19.04 15.49 -8.38
N GLU A 42 -19.00 14.70 -7.30
CA GLU A 42 -18.39 15.12 -6.04
C GLU A 42 -16.93 15.48 -6.21
N VAL A 43 -16.19 14.67 -7.00
CA VAL A 43 -14.77 14.90 -7.27
C VAL A 43 -14.58 16.18 -8.08
N GLN A 44 -15.35 16.38 -9.17
CA GLN A 44 -15.22 17.55 -10.04
C GLN A 44 -15.59 18.86 -9.32
N GLU A 45 -16.60 18.84 -8.45
CA GLU A 45 -17.05 20.01 -7.70
C GLU A 45 -16.26 20.25 -6.39
N CYS A 46 -15.33 19.35 -5.99
CA CYS A 46 -14.62 19.45 -4.70
C CYS A 46 -13.62 20.62 -4.67
N PRO A 47 -13.86 21.65 -3.82
CA PRO A 47 -12.96 22.83 -3.75
C PRO A 47 -11.57 22.49 -3.18
N ALA A 48 -11.46 21.39 -2.39
CA ALA A 48 -10.19 20.97 -1.81
C ALA A 48 -9.21 20.50 -2.88
N LEU A 49 -9.68 20.01 -4.03
CA LEU A 49 -8.87 19.56 -5.15
C LEU A 49 -8.39 20.70 -6.06
N SER A 50 -8.06 21.87 -5.51
CA SER A 50 -7.58 23.03 -6.27
C SER A 50 -6.19 23.48 -5.79
N LYS A 51 -5.34 23.97 -6.73
CA LYS A 51 -4.02 24.56 -6.43
C LYS A 51 -4.08 25.71 -5.44
N LYS A 52 -5.22 26.42 -5.35
CA LYS A 52 -5.41 27.49 -4.37
C LYS A 52 -5.47 26.96 -2.93
N LYS A 53 -5.89 25.71 -2.75
CA LYS A 53 -6.07 25.08 -1.43
C LYS A 53 -4.90 24.18 -1.05
N HIS A 54 -4.45 23.33 -1.97
CA HIS A 54 -3.39 22.35 -1.69
C HIS A 54 -2.31 22.39 -2.77
N ASP A 55 -1.10 22.02 -2.38
CA ASP A 55 0.06 21.88 -3.27
C ASP A 55 0.14 20.42 -3.76
N TRP A 56 -0.26 19.47 -2.89
CA TRP A 56 -0.26 18.03 -3.13
C TRP A 56 -1.57 17.37 -2.76
N VAL A 57 -1.97 16.38 -3.53
CA VAL A 57 -3.00 15.39 -3.19
C VAL A 57 -2.33 14.03 -3.10
N ILE A 58 -2.50 13.34 -1.98
CA ILE A 58 -1.98 11.98 -1.78
C ILE A 58 -3.16 11.03 -1.70
N ASN A 59 -3.30 10.15 -2.69
CA ASN A 59 -4.39 9.19 -2.76
C ASN A 59 -3.99 7.85 -2.14
N CYS A 60 -4.40 7.63 -0.88
CA CYS A 60 -4.32 6.36 -0.17
C CYS A 60 -5.66 5.61 -0.16
N ALA A 61 -6.70 6.14 -0.79
CA ALA A 61 -7.99 5.48 -0.88
C ALA A 61 -7.93 4.36 -1.93
N ALA A 62 -8.40 3.18 -1.55
CA ALA A 62 -8.51 2.03 -2.43
C ALA A 62 -9.48 0.99 -1.85
N TYR A 63 -10.10 0.20 -2.72
CA TYR A 63 -10.72 -1.07 -2.37
C TYR A 63 -9.62 -2.12 -2.26
N THR A 64 -9.33 -2.61 -1.05
CA THR A 64 -8.16 -3.46 -0.77
C THR A 64 -8.52 -4.89 -0.35
N ALA A 65 -9.80 -5.25 -0.35
CA ALA A 65 -10.25 -6.59 0.00
C ALA A 65 -10.06 -7.54 -1.20
N VAL A 66 -8.82 -8.03 -1.39
CA VAL A 66 -8.36 -8.75 -2.58
C VAL A 66 -9.29 -9.90 -2.99
N ASP A 67 -9.66 -10.78 -2.04
CA ASP A 67 -10.56 -11.91 -2.34
C ASP A 67 -11.99 -11.44 -2.65
N LYS A 68 -12.49 -10.45 -1.92
CA LYS A 68 -13.82 -9.88 -2.18
C LYS A 68 -13.89 -9.13 -3.51
N ALA A 69 -12.79 -8.62 -4.04
CA ALA A 69 -12.78 -7.98 -5.35
C ALA A 69 -13.22 -8.96 -6.47
N GLU A 70 -12.96 -10.26 -6.30
CA GLU A 70 -13.45 -11.29 -7.24
C GLU A 70 -14.98 -11.47 -7.16
N GLU A 71 -15.59 -11.21 -6.01
CA GLU A 71 -17.04 -11.27 -5.79
C GLU A 71 -17.74 -9.92 -6.09
N GLU A 72 -17.02 -8.81 -5.93
CA GLU A 72 -17.53 -7.43 -6.05
C GLU A 72 -16.70 -6.63 -7.10
N PRO A 73 -16.56 -7.14 -8.36
CA PRO A 73 -15.62 -6.54 -9.33
C PRO A 73 -16.00 -5.13 -9.74
N GLU A 74 -17.29 -4.81 -9.79
CA GLU A 74 -17.78 -3.47 -10.13
C GLU A 74 -17.40 -2.46 -9.03
N LEU A 75 -17.62 -2.81 -7.76
CA LEU A 75 -17.22 -1.96 -6.63
C LEU A 75 -15.70 -1.73 -6.59
N ALA A 76 -14.92 -2.79 -6.83
CA ALA A 76 -13.47 -2.67 -6.92
C ALA A 76 -13.04 -1.74 -8.07
N ARG A 77 -13.71 -1.82 -9.22
CA ARG A 77 -13.48 -0.95 -10.37
C ARG A 77 -13.86 0.49 -10.06
N ASP A 78 -15.04 0.73 -9.53
CA ASP A 78 -15.54 2.08 -9.21
C ASP A 78 -14.56 2.83 -8.29
N VAL A 79 -14.01 2.14 -7.28
CA VAL A 79 -13.11 2.78 -6.32
C VAL A 79 -11.68 2.90 -6.86
N ASN A 80 -11.12 1.82 -7.45
CA ASN A 80 -9.69 1.76 -7.80
C ASN A 80 -9.39 2.33 -9.19
N GLU A 81 -10.29 2.16 -10.14
CA GLU A 81 -10.11 2.55 -11.54
C GLU A 81 -10.84 3.88 -11.83
N GLU A 82 -12.17 3.92 -11.69
CA GLU A 82 -12.97 5.12 -11.95
C GLU A 82 -12.65 6.25 -10.94
N GLY A 83 -12.43 5.90 -9.67
CA GLY A 83 -12.00 6.87 -8.67
C GLY A 83 -10.65 7.51 -8.99
N ALA A 84 -9.72 6.75 -9.57
CA ALA A 84 -8.44 7.27 -10.02
C ALA A 84 -8.59 8.13 -11.30
N LEU A 85 -9.46 7.73 -12.24
CA LEU A 85 -9.84 8.53 -13.41
C LEU A 85 -10.41 9.89 -12.99
N ASN A 86 -11.42 9.89 -12.12
CA ASN A 86 -12.06 11.11 -11.62
C ASN A 86 -11.05 12.08 -10.99
N LEU A 87 -10.08 11.55 -10.24
CA LEU A 87 -8.98 12.35 -9.68
C LEU A 87 -8.04 12.87 -10.75
N ALA A 88 -7.65 12.05 -11.72
CA ALA A 88 -6.74 12.44 -12.79
C ALA A 88 -7.32 13.59 -13.62
N GLU A 89 -8.59 13.48 -14.03
CA GLU A 89 -9.32 14.55 -14.72
C GLU A 89 -9.36 15.85 -13.90
N ARG A 90 -9.72 15.74 -12.63
CA ARG A 90 -9.84 16.90 -11.75
C ARG A 90 -8.50 17.59 -11.46
N LEU A 91 -7.41 16.81 -11.47
CA LEU A 91 -6.08 17.28 -11.13
C LEU A 91 -5.20 17.62 -12.35
N GLU A 92 -5.68 17.49 -13.58
CA GLU A 92 -4.92 17.82 -14.81
C GLU A 92 -4.18 19.16 -14.70
N ARG A 93 -4.84 20.18 -14.15
CA ARG A 93 -4.27 21.52 -13.85
C ARG A 93 -4.33 21.86 -12.34
N GLY A 94 -4.41 20.81 -11.52
CA GLY A 94 -4.58 20.88 -10.07
C GLY A 94 -3.27 20.84 -9.27
N PRO A 95 -3.37 20.47 -7.99
CA PRO A 95 -2.23 20.04 -7.18
C PRO A 95 -1.52 18.83 -7.81
N ARG A 96 -0.25 18.61 -7.46
CA ARG A 96 0.43 17.37 -7.85
C ARG A 96 -0.22 16.17 -7.17
N LEU A 97 -0.28 15.04 -7.89
CA LEU A 97 -0.83 13.80 -7.38
C LEU A 97 0.29 12.82 -7.01
N LEU A 98 0.18 12.21 -5.81
CA LEU A 98 0.86 10.96 -5.50
C LEU A 98 -0.19 9.88 -5.23
N HIS A 99 -0.17 8.82 -6.04
CA HIS A 99 -1.13 7.72 -5.98
C HIS A 99 -0.47 6.43 -5.48
N ILE A 100 -1.14 5.72 -4.57
CA ILE A 100 -0.67 4.44 -4.05
C ILE A 100 -1.25 3.31 -4.89
N SER A 101 -0.37 2.51 -5.50
CA SER A 101 -0.68 1.31 -6.25
C SER A 101 -0.12 0.05 -5.56
N THR A 102 0.00 -1.06 -6.28
CA THR A 102 0.25 -2.40 -5.72
C THR A 102 1.22 -3.23 -6.57
N ASP A 103 1.89 -4.17 -5.93
CA ASP A 103 2.66 -5.26 -6.55
C ASP A 103 1.76 -6.27 -7.32
N PHE A 104 0.46 -6.32 -7.04
CA PHE A 104 -0.51 -7.18 -7.74
C PHE A 104 -0.72 -6.80 -9.22
N VAL A 105 -0.09 -5.76 -9.71
CA VAL A 105 -0.02 -5.46 -11.16
C VAL A 105 0.87 -6.47 -11.91
N PHE A 106 1.72 -7.23 -11.21
CA PHE A 106 2.59 -8.26 -11.78
C PHE A 106 2.00 -9.66 -11.64
N ASP A 107 2.34 -10.56 -12.57
CA ASP A 107 1.87 -11.97 -12.57
C ASP A 107 2.69 -12.91 -11.67
N GLY A 108 3.85 -12.48 -11.23
CA GLY A 108 4.71 -13.28 -10.35
C GLY A 108 5.56 -14.35 -11.05
N THR A 109 5.73 -14.29 -12.36
CA THR A 109 6.44 -15.33 -13.14
C THR A 109 7.93 -15.02 -13.37
N LYS A 110 8.38 -13.79 -13.10
CA LYS A 110 9.75 -13.34 -13.44
C LYS A 110 10.85 -14.05 -12.63
N GLY A 111 10.62 -14.40 -11.36
CA GLY A 111 11.61 -15.07 -10.50
C GLY A 111 12.81 -14.20 -10.06
N THR A 112 12.87 -12.93 -10.47
CA THR A 112 13.82 -11.90 -10.02
C THR A 112 13.05 -10.63 -9.67
N PRO A 113 13.60 -9.69 -8.87
CA PRO A 113 12.89 -8.49 -8.51
C PRO A 113 12.37 -7.72 -9.73
N TYR A 114 11.11 -7.32 -9.67
CA TYR A 114 10.48 -6.50 -10.70
C TYR A 114 11.02 -5.07 -10.63
N VAL A 115 11.31 -4.49 -11.80
CA VAL A 115 11.59 -3.07 -11.97
C VAL A 115 10.38 -2.36 -12.56
N GLU A 116 10.33 -1.03 -12.49
CA GLU A 116 9.15 -0.24 -12.88
C GLU A 116 8.79 -0.35 -14.37
N THR A 117 9.76 -0.75 -15.20
CA THR A 117 9.59 -0.93 -16.65
C THR A 117 9.22 -2.35 -17.06
N ASP A 118 9.13 -3.28 -16.13
CA ASP A 118 8.70 -4.66 -16.42
C ASP A 118 7.22 -4.69 -16.87
N GLU A 119 6.91 -5.70 -17.67
CA GLU A 119 5.56 -5.93 -18.15
C GLU A 119 4.61 -6.21 -16.99
N VAL A 120 3.45 -5.55 -17.00
CA VAL A 120 2.38 -5.72 -16.01
C VAL A 120 1.31 -6.67 -16.55
N ASN A 121 0.94 -7.68 -15.75
CA ASN A 121 -0.02 -8.72 -16.13
C ASN A 121 -0.78 -9.21 -14.89
N PRO A 122 -1.73 -8.40 -14.33
CA PRO A 122 -2.41 -8.72 -13.09
C PRO A 122 -3.27 -9.98 -13.21
N LEU A 123 -3.21 -10.85 -12.19
CA LEU A 123 -3.87 -12.16 -12.18
C LEU A 123 -5.34 -12.11 -11.75
N GLY A 124 -5.76 -11.06 -11.02
CA GLY A 124 -7.11 -10.94 -10.45
C GLY A 124 -7.65 -9.51 -10.51
N VAL A 125 -8.92 -9.37 -10.13
CA VAL A 125 -9.69 -8.12 -10.25
C VAL A 125 -9.03 -6.97 -9.49
N TYR A 126 -8.52 -7.20 -8.28
CA TYR A 126 -7.83 -6.15 -7.52
C TYR A 126 -6.64 -5.57 -8.28
N GLY A 127 -5.76 -6.42 -8.79
CA GLY A 127 -4.60 -5.97 -9.59
C GLY A 127 -5.01 -5.27 -10.88
N GLN A 128 -6.02 -5.80 -11.58
CA GLN A 128 -6.55 -5.21 -12.82
C GLN A 128 -7.12 -3.82 -12.60
N THR A 129 -7.94 -3.62 -11.57
CA THR A 129 -8.55 -2.33 -11.27
C THR A 129 -7.53 -1.30 -10.77
N LYS A 130 -6.51 -1.74 -10.01
CA LYS A 130 -5.39 -0.86 -9.63
C LYS A 130 -4.56 -0.43 -10.84
N LEU A 131 -4.27 -1.36 -11.74
CA LEU A 131 -3.55 -1.06 -12.99
C LEU A 131 -4.37 -0.13 -13.91
N GLY A 132 -5.70 -0.31 -13.98
CA GLY A 132 -6.59 0.59 -14.69
C GLY A 132 -6.44 2.03 -14.19
N GLY A 133 -6.44 2.21 -12.86
CA GLY A 133 -6.20 3.51 -12.23
C GLY A 133 -4.82 4.11 -12.54
N GLU A 134 -3.73 3.31 -12.54
CA GLU A 134 -2.40 3.78 -12.96
C GLU A 134 -2.44 4.35 -14.38
N ARG A 135 -3.04 3.60 -15.33
CA ARG A 135 -3.12 3.99 -16.74
C ARG A 135 -3.87 5.29 -16.96
N TYR A 136 -4.97 5.52 -16.25
CA TYR A 136 -5.70 6.79 -16.33
C TYR A 136 -4.87 7.95 -15.78
N ILE A 137 -4.18 7.75 -14.66
CA ILE A 137 -3.31 8.79 -14.09
C ILE A 137 -2.17 9.12 -15.05
N GLU A 138 -1.49 8.13 -15.63
CA GLU A 138 -0.42 8.36 -16.61
C GLU A 138 -0.91 9.06 -17.89
N ALA A 139 -2.11 8.71 -18.37
CA ALA A 139 -2.67 9.30 -19.59
C ALA A 139 -3.13 10.75 -19.42
N MET A 140 -3.59 11.14 -18.24
CA MET A 140 -4.27 12.42 -18.02
C MET A 140 -3.50 13.42 -17.16
N THR A 141 -2.41 12.98 -16.51
CA THR A 141 -1.69 13.80 -15.55
C THR A 141 -0.19 13.77 -15.83
N GLU A 142 0.34 14.84 -16.42
CA GLU A 142 1.80 14.93 -16.74
C GLU A 142 2.69 14.96 -15.49
N ASP A 143 2.16 15.37 -14.34
CA ASP A 143 2.90 15.60 -13.10
C ASP A 143 2.36 14.78 -11.93
N ALA A 144 2.28 13.46 -12.11
CA ALA A 144 1.88 12.51 -11.07
C ALA A 144 3.01 11.57 -10.69
N ILE A 145 2.99 11.13 -9.42
CA ILE A 145 3.83 10.07 -8.88
C ILE A 145 2.92 8.88 -8.55
N ILE A 146 3.33 7.70 -8.98
CA ILE A 146 2.66 6.43 -8.63
C ILE A 146 3.65 5.60 -7.81
N PHE A 147 3.27 5.28 -6.56
CA PHE A 147 4.02 4.37 -5.71
C PHE A 147 3.36 3.00 -5.74
N ARG A 148 4.01 1.99 -6.36
CA ARG A 148 3.66 0.58 -6.20
C ARG A 148 4.25 0.09 -4.90
N THR A 149 3.41 -0.46 -4.03
CA THR A 149 3.81 -0.99 -2.71
C THR A 149 3.32 -2.41 -2.54
N SER A 150 3.79 -3.13 -1.52
CA SER A 150 3.43 -4.53 -1.27
C SER A 150 3.29 -4.81 0.22
N TRP A 151 2.45 -5.78 0.57
CA TRP A 151 2.34 -6.40 1.89
C TRP A 151 2.32 -5.39 3.05
N LEU A 152 1.47 -4.35 2.93
CA LEU A 152 1.37 -3.28 3.92
C LEU A 152 0.93 -3.81 5.29
N TYR A 153 1.64 -3.38 6.33
CA TYR A 153 1.24 -3.60 7.71
C TYR A 153 1.51 -2.38 8.59
N GLY A 154 0.68 -2.21 9.62
CA GLY A 154 0.78 -1.09 10.54
C GLY A 154 -0.09 -1.27 11.78
N ALA A 155 0.06 -0.38 12.75
CA ALA A 155 -0.69 -0.43 14.00
C ALA A 155 -2.19 -0.17 13.79
N ASN A 156 -2.56 0.51 12.72
CA ASN A 156 -3.94 0.86 12.40
C ASN A 156 -4.60 -0.19 11.48
N GLY A 157 -5.82 -0.61 11.78
CA GLY A 157 -6.60 -1.54 10.96
C GLY A 157 -6.15 -3.00 11.07
N LYS A 158 -6.66 -3.84 10.15
CA LYS A 158 -6.32 -5.26 10.07
C LYS A 158 -5.04 -5.44 9.24
N SER A 159 -4.17 -6.35 9.65
CA SER A 159 -2.94 -6.67 8.93
C SER A 159 -2.51 -8.11 9.20
N PHE A 160 -1.70 -8.68 8.33
CA PHE A 160 -1.18 -10.03 8.49
C PHE A 160 -0.45 -10.23 9.84
N PRO A 161 0.44 -9.32 10.30
CA PRO A 161 1.05 -9.47 11.62
C PRO A 161 0.03 -9.55 12.76
N LYS A 162 -1.01 -8.72 12.76
CA LYS A 162 -2.07 -8.79 13.79
C LYS A 162 -2.81 -10.12 13.75
N THR A 163 -3.09 -10.64 12.56
CA THR A 163 -3.75 -11.94 12.39
C THR A 163 -2.90 -13.08 12.96
N MET A 164 -1.58 -13.07 12.69
CA MET A 164 -0.67 -14.08 13.20
C MET A 164 -0.55 -14.02 14.73
N ILE A 165 -0.36 -12.84 15.29
CA ILE A 165 -0.29 -12.64 16.75
C ILE A 165 -1.60 -13.08 17.43
N GLY A 166 -2.76 -12.64 16.91
CA GLY A 166 -4.05 -12.98 17.49
C GLY A 166 -4.32 -14.49 17.46
N ALA A 167 -4.03 -15.16 16.34
CA ALA A 167 -4.20 -16.59 16.22
C ALA A 167 -3.26 -17.37 17.17
N HIS A 168 -2.01 -16.87 17.35
CA HIS A 168 -1.07 -17.43 18.30
C HIS A 168 -1.53 -17.28 19.75
N GLU A 169 -1.99 -16.09 20.16
CA GLU A 169 -2.52 -15.84 21.51
C GLU A 169 -3.76 -16.67 21.82
N GLU A 170 -4.55 -17.02 20.79
CA GLU A 170 -5.70 -17.94 20.93
C GLU A 170 -5.27 -19.42 20.97
N GLY A 171 -3.99 -19.74 20.88
CA GLY A 171 -3.47 -21.12 20.89
C GLY A 171 -3.79 -21.93 19.64
N LYS A 172 -4.08 -21.26 18.49
CA LYS A 172 -4.36 -21.92 17.22
C LYS A 172 -3.09 -22.47 16.59
N THR A 173 -3.20 -23.63 15.96
CA THR A 173 -2.12 -24.13 15.07
C THR A 173 -2.02 -23.21 13.86
N LEU A 174 -0.83 -22.65 13.64
CA LEU A 174 -0.56 -21.76 12.52
C LEU A 174 -0.03 -22.56 11.33
N ARG A 175 -0.69 -22.44 10.20
CA ARG A 175 -0.31 -23.01 8.90
C ARG A 175 -0.16 -21.87 7.90
N VAL A 176 1.03 -21.64 7.36
CA VAL A 176 1.30 -20.45 6.54
C VAL A 176 2.00 -20.83 5.23
N VAL A 177 1.56 -20.20 4.15
CA VAL A 177 2.04 -20.42 2.78
C VAL A 177 3.52 -20.00 2.67
N ASN A 178 4.35 -20.89 2.06
CA ASN A 178 5.79 -20.68 1.88
C ASN A 178 6.23 -20.56 0.40
N ASP A 179 5.31 -20.67 -0.56
CA ASP A 179 5.57 -20.57 -2.01
C ASP A 179 5.11 -19.25 -2.64
N GLN A 180 4.82 -18.25 -1.82
CA GLN A 180 4.55 -16.87 -2.25
C GLN A 180 5.56 -15.92 -1.61
N PHE A 181 6.27 -15.14 -2.44
CA PHE A 181 7.34 -14.23 -2.03
C PHE A 181 7.01 -12.78 -2.33
N GLY A 182 7.27 -11.90 -1.38
CA GLY A 182 7.07 -10.45 -1.49
C GLY A 182 7.90 -9.68 -0.48
N CYS A 183 7.65 -8.40 -0.37
CA CYS A 183 8.35 -7.50 0.54
C CYS A 183 7.38 -6.88 1.55
N PRO A 184 7.40 -7.29 2.84
CA PRO A 184 6.61 -6.64 3.88
C PRO A 184 6.97 -5.16 4.00
N THR A 185 5.95 -4.31 4.02
CA THR A 185 6.13 -2.86 4.04
C THR A 185 5.44 -2.24 5.25
N TYR A 186 6.22 -1.63 6.13
CA TYR A 186 5.68 -0.92 7.30
C TYR A 186 5.11 0.44 6.89
N THR A 187 3.86 0.70 7.26
CA THR A 187 3.15 1.94 6.85
C THR A 187 3.83 3.22 7.27
N VAL A 188 4.56 3.23 8.41
CA VAL A 188 5.30 4.41 8.85
C VAL A 188 6.50 4.70 7.96
N ASP A 189 7.17 3.66 7.43
CA ASP A 189 8.29 3.83 6.50
C ASP A 189 7.78 4.33 5.15
N LEU A 190 6.69 3.75 4.64
CA LEU A 190 6.05 4.23 3.41
C LEU A 190 5.55 5.67 3.57
N ALA A 191 4.94 6.02 4.70
CA ALA A 191 4.52 7.40 4.99
C ALA A 191 5.70 8.37 5.02
N THR A 192 6.85 7.94 5.55
CA THR A 192 8.10 8.71 5.55
C THR A 192 8.61 8.92 4.12
N SER A 193 8.66 7.86 3.32
CA SER A 193 9.07 7.95 1.91
C SER A 193 8.15 8.85 1.08
N ILE A 194 6.83 8.83 1.34
CA ILE A 194 5.88 9.74 0.71
C ILE A 194 6.19 11.20 1.10
N ALA A 195 6.42 11.45 2.40
CA ALA A 195 6.77 12.79 2.86
C ALA A 195 8.06 13.31 2.22
N GLU A 196 9.09 12.47 2.13
CA GLU A 196 10.35 12.81 1.46
C GLU A 196 10.16 13.05 -0.05
N ALA A 197 9.35 12.22 -0.72
CA ALA A 197 9.06 12.39 -2.14
C ALA A 197 8.42 13.75 -2.45
N ILE A 198 7.49 14.21 -1.64
CA ILE A 198 6.88 15.53 -1.84
C ILE A 198 7.82 16.67 -1.45
N GLU A 199 8.65 16.51 -0.41
CA GLU A 199 9.62 17.51 0.05
C GLU A 199 10.74 17.73 -0.97
N THR A 200 11.25 16.66 -1.57
CA THR A 200 12.31 16.70 -2.60
C THR A 200 11.77 16.98 -3.99
N GLN A 201 10.46 17.15 -4.15
CA GLN A 201 9.81 17.32 -5.45
C GLN A 201 10.19 16.19 -6.41
N LEU A 202 10.09 14.93 -5.95
CA LEU A 202 10.41 13.74 -6.74
C LEU A 202 9.81 13.86 -8.15
N PRO A 203 10.57 13.62 -9.24
CA PRO A 203 10.05 13.66 -10.59
C PRO A 203 8.81 12.77 -10.79
N SER A 204 7.93 13.14 -11.71
CA SER A 204 6.77 12.34 -12.10
C SER A 204 7.17 10.96 -12.63
N GLY A 205 6.30 9.97 -12.43
CA GLY A 205 6.50 8.61 -12.91
C GLY A 205 6.14 7.54 -11.89
N ILE A 206 6.35 6.28 -12.26
CA ILE A 206 6.13 5.11 -11.42
C ILE A 206 7.41 4.81 -10.63
N TYR A 207 7.24 4.47 -9.36
CA TYR A 207 8.31 4.06 -8.44
C TYR A 207 7.86 2.88 -7.59
N HIS A 208 8.76 1.95 -7.34
CA HIS A 208 8.55 0.89 -6.37
C HIS A 208 8.90 1.39 -4.97
N ALA A 209 7.93 1.37 -4.07
CA ALA A 209 8.03 1.91 -2.70
C ALA A 209 7.57 0.86 -1.68
N CYS A 210 8.45 -0.08 -1.36
CA CYS A 210 8.18 -1.18 -0.45
C CYS A 210 9.41 -1.53 0.40
N GLY A 211 9.23 -2.39 1.41
CA GLY A 211 10.36 -2.95 2.15
C GLY A 211 11.34 -3.67 1.23
N THR A 212 12.62 -3.72 1.60
CA THR A 212 13.69 -4.26 0.74
C THR A 212 14.04 -5.72 1.01
N GLN A 213 13.46 -6.32 2.05
CA GLN A 213 13.73 -7.71 2.43
C GLN A 213 12.67 -8.64 1.86
N ALA A 214 13.06 -9.41 0.84
CA ALA A 214 12.21 -10.43 0.25
C ALA A 214 12.07 -11.63 1.19
N MET A 215 10.84 -12.14 1.36
CA MET A 215 10.55 -13.34 2.15
C MET A 215 9.22 -13.97 1.74
N SER A 216 8.97 -15.20 2.16
CA SER A 216 7.66 -15.84 2.04
C SER A 216 6.71 -15.36 3.15
N TRP A 217 5.41 -15.61 3.00
CA TRP A 217 4.45 -15.39 4.10
C TRP A 217 4.81 -16.18 5.35
N HIS A 218 5.28 -17.43 5.18
CA HIS A 218 5.75 -18.26 6.28
C HIS A 218 6.93 -17.60 7.00
N GLY A 219 8.00 -17.23 6.28
CA GLY A 219 9.15 -16.56 6.88
C GLY A 219 8.78 -15.22 7.53
N PHE A 220 7.79 -14.50 7.00
CA PHE A 220 7.29 -13.29 7.63
C PHE A 220 6.54 -13.60 8.93
N ALA A 221 5.71 -14.66 8.96
CA ALA A 221 5.01 -15.09 10.17
C ALA A 221 5.98 -15.52 11.28
N GLU A 222 7.04 -16.29 10.94
CA GLU A 222 8.09 -16.66 11.89
C GLU A 222 8.76 -15.42 12.50
N MET A 223 9.13 -14.45 11.66
CA MET A 223 9.76 -13.21 12.12
C MET A 223 8.82 -12.39 13.02
N ILE A 224 7.53 -12.30 12.68
CA ILE A 224 6.52 -11.60 13.50
C ILE A 224 6.46 -12.21 14.89
N LEU A 225 6.29 -13.52 14.99
CA LEU A 225 6.11 -14.21 16.25
C LEU A 225 7.40 -14.25 17.07
N ALA A 226 8.56 -14.37 16.42
CA ALA A 226 9.83 -14.25 17.11
C ALA A 226 10.04 -12.88 17.76
N VAL A 227 9.61 -11.80 17.07
CA VAL A 227 9.66 -10.44 17.64
C VAL A 227 8.64 -10.27 18.76
N TRP A 228 7.42 -10.81 18.60
CA TRP A 228 6.35 -10.69 19.60
C TRP A 228 6.65 -11.42 20.89
N ASN A 229 7.10 -12.67 20.82
CA ASN A 229 7.36 -13.53 21.98
C ASN A 229 8.77 -13.40 22.54
N GLY A 230 9.70 -12.82 21.79
CA GLY A 230 11.13 -12.77 22.17
C GLY A 230 11.91 -14.04 21.83
N GLU A 231 11.28 -15.07 21.30
CA GLU A 231 11.89 -16.34 20.88
C GLU A 231 11.22 -16.90 19.62
N PRO A 232 11.94 -17.72 18.81
CA PRO A 232 11.38 -18.36 17.65
C PRO A 232 10.22 -19.30 17.98
N ILE A 233 9.20 -19.31 17.13
CA ILE A 233 8.02 -20.19 17.22
C ILE A 233 7.95 -21.02 15.94
N SER A 234 7.70 -22.32 16.10
CA SER A 234 7.48 -23.20 14.96
C SER A 234 6.09 -22.96 14.36
N ILE A 235 6.05 -22.77 13.06
CA ILE A 235 4.85 -22.59 12.23
C ILE A 235 4.84 -23.69 11.18
N GLU A 236 3.69 -24.30 10.90
CA GLU A 236 3.57 -25.30 9.85
C GLU A 236 3.65 -24.60 8.48
N GLU A 237 4.61 -25.04 7.68
CA GLU A 237 4.76 -24.62 6.29
C GLU A 237 3.78 -25.36 5.39
N ILE A 238 3.07 -24.63 4.54
CA ILE A 238 2.14 -25.19 3.54
C ILE A 238 2.37 -24.55 2.17
N SER A 239 1.86 -25.22 1.13
CA SER A 239 1.81 -24.65 -0.22
C SER A 239 0.54 -23.84 -0.45
N SER A 240 0.55 -22.96 -1.47
CA SER A 240 -0.64 -22.23 -1.92
C SER A 240 -1.80 -23.15 -2.30
N SER A 241 -1.52 -24.36 -2.79
CA SER A 241 -2.55 -25.36 -3.14
C SER A 241 -3.32 -25.89 -1.94
N GLU A 242 -2.73 -25.83 -0.74
CA GLU A 242 -3.37 -26.23 0.52
C GLU A 242 -4.15 -25.09 1.17
N TYR A 243 -3.99 -23.87 0.67
CA TYR A 243 -4.71 -22.68 1.13
C TYR A 243 -5.43 -21.97 -0.03
N PRO A 244 -6.48 -22.58 -0.59
CA PRO A 244 -7.18 -21.99 -1.73
C PRO A 244 -7.83 -20.66 -1.35
N THR A 245 -7.66 -19.67 -2.23
CA THR A 245 -8.25 -18.32 -2.11
C THR A 245 -9.00 -17.96 -3.38
N LEU A 246 -9.99 -17.06 -3.29
CA LEU A 246 -10.76 -16.63 -4.46
C LEU A 246 -9.87 -15.91 -5.48
N ALA A 247 -9.10 -14.95 -5.01
CA ALA A 247 -8.16 -14.24 -5.87
C ALA A 247 -6.87 -15.04 -6.06
N LYS A 248 -6.39 -15.11 -7.30
CA LYS A 248 -5.04 -15.61 -7.59
C LYS A 248 -3.99 -14.62 -7.09
N ARG A 249 -2.97 -15.13 -6.41
CA ARG A 249 -1.85 -14.34 -5.91
C ARG A 249 -0.58 -14.65 -6.71
N PRO A 250 0.25 -13.62 -7.02
CA PRO A 250 1.54 -13.86 -7.64
C PRO A 250 2.44 -14.71 -6.72
N ALA A 251 3.10 -15.71 -7.28
CA ALA A 251 4.06 -16.51 -6.53
C ALA A 251 5.31 -15.71 -6.14
N TYR A 252 5.65 -14.69 -6.93
CA TYR A 252 6.80 -13.83 -6.68
C TYR A 252 6.47 -12.38 -7.04
N SER A 253 6.30 -11.51 -6.05
CA SER A 253 5.98 -10.09 -6.26
C SER A 253 7.04 -9.14 -5.66
N VAL A 254 8.26 -9.64 -5.49
CA VAL A 254 9.38 -8.82 -4.99
C VAL A 254 9.69 -7.71 -5.98
N MET A 255 9.78 -6.49 -5.50
CA MET A 255 10.06 -5.29 -6.31
C MET A 255 11.44 -4.70 -5.97
N ASP A 256 12.16 -4.24 -6.98
CA ASP A 256 13.39 -3.45 -6.84
C ASP A 256 13.03 -1.99 -6.53
N THR A 257 13.61 -1.42 -5.49
CA THR A 257 13.37 -0.04 -5.05
C THR A 257 14.52 0.91 -5.35
N SER A 258 15.51 0.47 -6.15
CA SER A 258 16.73 1.24 -6.43
C SER A 258 16.46 2.56 -7.13
N LYS A 259 15.43 2.63 -8.00
CA LYS A 259 15.03 3.87 -8.67
C LYS A 259 14.65 4.95 -7.65
N LEU A 260 13.89 4.63 -6.62
CA LEU A 260 13.52 5.56 -5.56
C LEU A 260 14.74 6.01 -4.75
N ALA A 261 15.63 5.07 -4.42
CA ALA A 261 16.88 5.35 -3.72
C ALA A 261 17.82 6.28 -4.50
N HIS A 262 17.90 6.17 -5.84
CA HIS A 262 18.68 7.08 -6.69
C HIS A 262 18.20 8.54 -6.63
N HIS A 263 16.94 8.76 -6.26
CA HIS A 263 16.38 10.10 -6.04
C HIS A 263 16.58 10.61 -4.59
N GLY A 264 17.35 9.90 -3.77
CA GLY A 264 17.69 10.34 -2.42
C GLY A 264 16.57 10.12 -1.39
N ILE A 265 15.56 9.30 -1.71
CA ILE A 265 14.55 8.90 -0.72
C ILE A 265 15.21 7.92 0.27
N SER A 266 14.97 8.14 1.56
CA SER A 266 15.65 7.41 2.64
C SER A 266 15.55 5.90 2.48
N PRO A 267 16.64 5.17 2.79
CA PRO A 267 16.61 3.73 2.72
C PRO A 267 15.60 3.15 3.71
N TRP A 268 14.93 2.10 3.30
CA TRP A 268 13.97 1.36 4.12
C TRP A 268 14.67 0.70 5.31
N ARG A 269 14.04 0.75 6.49
CA ARG A 269 14.55 0.07 7.67
C ARG A 269 14.43 -1.45 7.52
N PRO A 270 15.35 -2.25 8.13
CA PRO A 270 15.22 -3.71 8.16
C PRO A 270 13.86 -4.14 8.74
N THR A 271 13.24 -5.15 8.16
CA THR A 271 11.89 -5.63 8.54
C THR A 271 11.79 -5.96 10.04
N ASN A 272 12.83 -6.55 10.64
CA ASN A 272 12.89 -6.82 12.08
C ASN A 272 12.79 -5.52 12.92
N THR A 273 13.46 -4.44 12.51
CA THR A 273 13.36 -3.14 13.16
C THR A 273 11.96 -2.57 13.06
N CYS A 274 11.34 -2.67 11.89
CA CYS A 274 9.97 -2.24 11.67
C CYS A 274 8.97 -3.03 12.51
N LEU A 275 9.15 -4.36 12.63
CA LEU A 275 8.31 -5.22 13.46
C LEU A 275 8.44 -4.89 14.95
N LYS A 276 9.65 -4.62 15.46
CA LYS A 276 9.84 -4.17 16.85
C LYS A 276 9.08 -2.88 17.13
N ASN A 277 9.14 -1.91 16.21
CA ASN A 277 8.37 -0.68 16.33
C ASN A 277 6.85 -0.94 16.24
N PHE A 278 6.42 -1.80 15.32
CA PHE A 278 5.02 -2.19 15.20
C PHE A 278 4.51 -2.84 16.48
N CYS A 279 5.21 -3.86 17.02
CA CYS A 279 4.84 -4.54 18.25
C CYS A 279 4.82 -3.59 19.47
N GLY A 280 5.74 -2.62 19.52
CA GLY A 280 5.73 -1.60 20.58
C GLY A 280 4.56 -0.59 20.50
N ASN A 281 3.83 -0.55 19.38
CA ASN A 281 2.69 0.34 19.17
C ASN A 281 1.33 -0.36 19.17
N ILE A 282 1.28 -1.66 19.46
CA ILE A 282 0.04 -2.44 19.59
C ILE A 282 -0.01 -3.17 20.92
N ASN A 283 -1.21 -3.50 21.38
CA ASN A 283 -1.46 -4.30 22.56
C ASN A 283 -2.27 -5.56 22.19
N SER A 284 -2.36 -6.54 23.09
CA SER A 284 -3.15 -7.77 22.89
C SER A 284 -4.63 -7.49 22.57
N SER A 285 -5.18 -6.33 22.98
CA SER A 285 -6.53 -5.90 22.60
C SER A 285 -6.66 -5.48 21.13
N ASP A 286 -5.57 -5.11 20.47
CA ASP A 286 -5.56 -4.65 19.08
C ASP A 286 -5.49 -5.80 18.07
N VAL A 287 -5.25 -7.04 18.55
CA VAL A 287 -5.08 -8.24 17.71
C VAL A 287 -6.28 -9.22 17.81
N LYS A 288 -7.25 -8.92 18.67
CA LYS A 288 -8.50 -9.69 18.87
C LYS A 288 -9.58 -9.34 17.86
#